data_176bee470a25ff71df882421a669a9c9
#
_entry.id   176bee470a25ff71df882421a669a9c9
#
_cell.length_a   1.000
_cell.length_b   1.000
_cell.length_c   1.000
_cell.angle_alpha   90.00
_cell.angle_beta   90.00
_cell.angle_gamma   90.00
#
_symmetry.space_group_name_H-M   'P 1'
#
loop_
_entity.id
_entity.type
_entity.pdbx_description
1 polymer ?
#
loop_
_entity_poly.entity_id
_entity_poly.type
_entity_poly.pdbx_seq_one_letter_code
_entity_poly.pdbx_strand_id
1 'polypeptide(L)'
;MWYTSWPEPGSEECIEYNGCTWAGYFAGVEGQKSEEWVKGHNIIAVHEKDWNKYKLKTFRLRVNGSTIDAVVYDMCSDSDCDGCCTENAGEIGFLIDIEKYTRERFDGNGDGVVEWICLDCE
;
A
#
# COMPACT_ATOMS: atom_id res chain seq x y z
N MET A 1 6.80 -3.16 0.64
CA MET A 1 6.62 -3.81 -0.65
C MET A 1 5.16 -4.20 -0.83
N TRP A 2 4.64 -4.12 -2.02
CA TRP A 2 3.23 -4.29 -2.21
C TRP A 2 2.87 -5.07 -3.47
N TYR A 3 2.16 -6.14 -3.33
CA TYR A 3 1.90 -7.06 -4.45
C TYR A 3 0.69 -6.68 -5.31
N THR A 4 -0.05 -5.64 -4.96
CA THR A 4 -1.09 -5.10 -5.83
C THR A 4 -0.59 -3.99 -6.74
N SER A 5 0.67 -3.63 -6.62
CA SER A 5 1.32 -2.71 -7.54
C SER A 5 1.48 -3.40 -8.89
N TRP A 6 2.40 -2.97 -9.70
CA TRP A 6 2.67 -3.62 -10.99
C TRP A 6 4.00 -4.37 -10.93
N PRO A 7 4.05 -5.54 -10.25
CA PRO A 7 5.30 -6.27 -10.08
C PRO A 7 5.78 -6.86 -11.41
N GLU A 8 7.09 -7.00 -11.52
CA GLU A 8 7.65 -7.61 -12.71
C GLU A 8 7.44 -9.13 -12.71
N PRO A 9 7.21 -9.74 -13.87
CA PRO A 9 7.15 -11.19 -13.97
C PRO A 9 8.46 -11.80 -13.44
N GLY A 10 8.34 -12.84 -12.63
CA GLY A 10 9.51 -13.46 -12.02
C GLY A 10 9.88 -12.87 -10.66
N SER A 11 9.23 -11.79 -10.22
CA SER A 11 9.44 -11.28 -8.88
C SER A 11 8.90 -12.27 -7.84
N GLU A 12 9.37 -12.15 -6.61
CA GLU A 12 8.90 -13.00 -5.51
C GLU A 12 7.38 -12.94 -5.37
N GLU A 13 6.81 -11.76 -5.52
CA GLU A 13 5.36 -11.59 -5.43
C GLU A 13 4.58 -12.40 -6.44
N CYS A 14 5.07 -12.43 -7.68
CA CYS A 14 4.42 -13.18 -8.74
C CYS A 14 4.61 -14.68 -8.58
N ILE A 15 5.76 -15.11 -8.12
CA ILE A 15 6.09 -16.53 -8.02
C ILE A 15 5.49 -17.17 -6.78
N GLU A 16 5.66 -16.53 -5.61
CA GLU A 16 5.33 -17.16 -4.34
C GLU A 16 3.93 -16.83 -3.82
N TYR A 17 3.38 -15.66 -4.16
CA TYR A 17 2.15 -15.21 -3.53
C TYR A 17 0.94 -15.17 -4.42
N ASN A 18 1.02 -14.58 -5.61
CA ASN A 18 -0.20 -14.36 -6.38
C ASN A 18 -0.08 -14.60 -7.88
N GLY A 19 1.09 -15.01 -8.40
CA GLY A 19 1.27 -15.24 -9.83
C GLY A 19 1.02 -14.00 -10.68
N CYS A 20 1.25 -12.81 -10.15
CA CYS A 20 0.94 -11.53 -10.77
C CYS A 20 -0.57 -11.29 -10.95
N THR A 21 -1.41 -12.09 -10.32
CA THR A 21 -2.86 -12.00 -10.49
C THR A 21 -3.41 -10.65 -10.09
N TRP A 22 -2.84 -10.04 -9.04
CA TRP A 22 -3.38 -8.82 -8.46
C TRP A 22 -2.72 -7.54 -8.95
N ALA A 23 -1.86 -7.62 -9.97
CA ALA A 23 -1.25 -6.42 -10.53
C ALA A 23 -2.33 -5.48 -11.07
N GLY A 24 -2.34 -4.25 -10.59
CA GLY A 24 -3.33 -3.24 -11.01
C GLY A 24 -4.68 -3.34 -10.34
N TYR A 25 -4.88 -4.29 -9.43
CA TYR A 25 -6.14 -4.41 -8.67
C TYR A 25 -5.98 -3.81 -7.28
N PHE A 26 -6.91 -2.96 -6.91
CA PHE A 26 -6.93 -2.32 -5.59
C PHE A 26 -8.35 -2.36 -5.03
N ALA A 27 -8.50 -2.63 -3.74
CA ALA A 27 -9.80 -2.83 -3.11
C ALA A 27 -10.75 -1.63 -3.26
N GLY A 28 -10.21 -0.42 -3.33
CA GLY A 28 -11.00 0.80 -3.40
C GLY A 28 -11.38 1.25 -4.81
N VAL A 29 -10.95 0.55 -5.84
CA VAL A 29 -11.28 0.92 -7.23
C VAL A 29 -11.75 -0.31 -7.99
N GLU A 30 -12.61 -0.09 -8.97
CA GLU A 30 -13.16 -1.18 -9.77
C GLU A 30 -12.23 -1.60 -10.89
N GLY A 31 -12.13 -2.90 -11.12
CA GLY A 31 -11.42 -3.46 -12.24
C GLY A 31 -9.92 -3.29 -12.16
N GLN A 32 -9.25 -3.89 -13.13
CA GLN A 32 -7.80 -3.79 -13.23
C GLN A 32 -7.40 -2.44 -13.83
N LYS A 33 -6.50 -1.74 -13.14
CA LYS A 33 -5.94 -0.50 -13.65
C LYS A 33 -4.69 -0.80 -14.47
N SER A 34 -4.40 0.06 -15.44
CA SER A 34 -3.19 -0.07 -16.24
C SER A 34 -1.95 0.28 -15.43
N GLU A 35 -0.79 -0.15 -15.89
CA GLU A 35 0.47 0.23 -15.26
C GLU A 35 0.63 1.75 -15.23
N GLU A 36 0.22 2.45 -16.29
CA GLU A 36 0.28 3.91 -16.34
C GLU A 36 -0.56 4.57 -15.26
N TRP A 37 -1.75 4.04 -15.00
CA TRP A 37 -2.60 4.54 -13.93
C TRP A 37 -1.91 4.37 -12.58
N VAL A 38 -1.35 3.18 -12.33
CA VAL A 38 -0.65 2.89 -11.08
C VAL A 38 0.55 3.81 -10.89
N LYS A 39 1.34 4.00 -11.94
CA LYS A 39 2.50 4.90 -11.90
C LYS A 39 2.11 6.35 -11.63
N GLY A 40 0.93 6.76 -12.08
CA GLY A 40 0.47 8.14 -11.94
C GLY A 40 -0.22 8.47 -10.63
N HIS A 41 -0.38 7.50 -9.74
CA HIS A 41 -1.10 7.69 -8.47
C HIS A 41 -0.22 7.33 -7.29
N ASN A 42 -0.36 8.09 -6.21
CA ASN A 42 0.29 7.74 -4.94
C ASN A 42 -0.66 6.83 -4.16
N ILE A 43 -0.26 5.60 -3.99
CA ILE A 43 -1.14 4.53 -3.50
C ILE A 43 -0.56 3.92 -2.23
N ILE A 44 -1.40 3.81 -1.21
CA ILE A 44 -1.06 3.10 0.02
C ILE A 44 -2.19 2.15 0.38
N ALA A 45 -1.87 1.19 1.23
CA ALA A 45 -2.83 0.26 1.81
C ALA A 45 -2.73 0.29 3.32
N VAL A 46 -3.86 0.04 3.97
CA VAL A 46 -3.90 -0.14 5.43
C VAL A 46 -4.31 -1.58 5.74
N HIS A 47 -4.19 -1.98 7.00
CA HIS A 47 -4.68 -3.28 7.44
C HIS A 47 -6.19 -3.37 7.21
N GLU A 48 -6.68 -4.55 6.87
CA GLU A 48 -8.11 -4.80 6.66
C GLU A 48 -8.97 -4.27 7.82
N LYS A 49 -8.49 -4.40 9.06
CA LYS A 49 -9.21 -3.93 10.24
C LYS A 49 -9.46 -2.42 10.23
N ASP A 50 -8.65 -1.65 9.53
CA ASP A 50 -8.74 -0.20 9.46
C ASP A 50 -9.35 0.29 8.13
N TRP A 51 -9.66 -0.62 7.23
CA TRP A 51 -10.14 -0.29 5.88
C TRP A 51 -11.41 0.57 5.89
N ASN A 52 -12.42 0.18 6.66
CA ASN A 52 -13.70 0.89 6.65
C ASN A 52 -13.57 2.35 7.10
N LYS A 53 -12.62 2.62 7.98
CA LYS A 53 -12.39 3.97 8.50
C LYS A 53 -11.62 4.86 7.53
N TYR A 54 -10.65 4.28 6.81
CA TYR A 54 -9.68 5.06 6.06
C TYR A 54 -9.76 4.89 4.55
N LYS A 55 -10.64 4.04 4.03
CA LYS A 55 -10.72 3.80 2.59
C LYS A 55 -10.90 5.09 1.80
N LEU A 56 -10.10 5.25 0.75
CA LEU A 56 -10.12 6.40 -0.16
C LEU A 56 -9.79 7.74 0.51
N LYS A 57 -9.28 7.72 1.72
CA LYS A 57 -8.80 8.93 2.39
C LYS A 57 -7.38 9.24 1.96
N THR A 58 -7.01 10.51 2.04
CA THR A 58 -5.66 10.96 1.70
C THR A 58 -4.84 11.11 2.97
N PHE A 59 -3.69 10.43 3.00
CA PHE A 59 -2.73 10.53 4.08
C PHE A 59 -1.53 11.33 3.62
N ARG A 60 -1.05 12.23 4.48
CA ARG A 60 0.26 12.83 4.29
C ARG A 60 1.25 12.03 5.11
N LEU A 61 2.26 11.49 4.44
CA LEU A 61 3.31 10.69 5.06
C LEU A 61 4.58 11.51 5.15
N ARG A 62 5.32 11.31 6.24
CA ARG A 62 6.60 12.00 6.43
C ARG A 62 7.63 11.05 7.00
N VAL A 63 8.81 11.05 6.39
CA VAL A 63 9.98 10.33 6.89
C VAL A 63 11.24 11.09 6.46
N ASN A 64 12.19 11.25 7.38
CA ASN A 64 13.48 11.89 7.11
C ASN A 64 13.38 13.26 6.41
N GLY A 65 12.35 14.03 6.76
CA GLY A 65 12.15 15.37 6.18
C GLY A 65 11.44 15.39 4.83
N SER A 66 11.17 14.22 4.24
CA SER A 66 10.40 14.11 3.00
C SER A 66 8.94 13.86 3.29
N THR A 67 8.06 14.44 2.49
CA THR A 67 6.61 14.23 2.60
C THR A 67 6.03 13.80 1.26
N ILE A 68 4.97 13.00 1.32
CA ILE A 68 4.17 12.63 0.16
C ILE A 68 2.72 12.48 0.59
N ASP A 69 1.80 12.87 -0.28
CA ASP A 69 0.37 12.65 -0.07
C ASP A 69 -0.04 11.44 -0.89
N ALA A 70 -0.68 10.48 -0.24
CA ALA A 70 -1.10 9.24 -0.89
C ALA A 70 -2.51 8.86 -0.44
N VAL A 71 -3.23 8.19 -1.34
CA VAL A 71 -4.61 7.78 -1.08
C VAL A 71 -4.65 6.31 -0.70
N VAL A 72 -5.50 5.98 0.27
CA VAL A 72 -5.74 4.61 0.69
C VAL A 72 -6.63 3.93 -0.34
N TYR A 73 -6.02 3.34 -1.35
CA TYR A 73 -6.76 2.63 -2.40
C TYR A 73 -6.92 1.15 -2.10
N ASP A 74 -6.18 0.60 -1.15
CA ASP A 74 -6.15 -0.84 -0.95
C ASP A 74 -6.04 -1.20 0.52
N MET A 75 -6.22 -2.49 0.79
CA MET A 75 -6.08 -3.04 2.14
C MET A 75 -5.22 -4.28 2.11
N CYS A 76 -4.55 -4.54 3.21
CA CYS A 76 -3.77 -5.75 3.43
C CYS A 76 -4.62 -6.72 4.25
N SER A 77 -4.86 -7.91 3.70
CA SER A 77 -5.65 -8.93 4.37
C SER A 77 -4.73 -10.06 4.85
N ASP A 78 -4.76 -10.34 6.15
CA ASP A 78 -3.94 -11.42 6.73
C ASP A 78 -4.22 -12.78 6.11
N SER A 79 -5.44 -13.00 5.64
CA SER A 79 -5.80 -14.28 5.01
C SER A 79 -5.07 -14.52 3.70
N ASP A 80 -4.58 -13.48 3.05
CA ASP A 80 -3.85 -13.62 1.79
C ASP A 80 -2.39 -13.99 1.98
N CYS A 81 -1.86 -13.85 3.19
CA CYS A 81 -0.43 -14.04 3.42
C CYS A 81 -0.12 -14.61 4.81
N ASP A 82 -1.05 -15.31 5.39
CA ASP A 82 -0.86 -16.02 6.66
C ASP A 82 -0.40 -15.09 7.80
N GLY A 83 -1.09 -13.97 7.96
CA GLY A 83 -0.86 -13.05 9.08
C GLY A 83 0.20 -11.99 8.84
N CYS A 84 0.69 -11.82 7.62
CA CYS A 84 1.77 -10.88 7.36
C CYS A 84 1.40 -9.43 7.66
N CYS A 85 0.13 -9.06 7.52
CA CYS A 85 -0.30 -7.69 7.76
C CYS A 85 -0.16 -7.32 9.24
N THR A 86 -0.61 -8.20 10.11
CA THR A 86 -0.47 -8.00 11.55
C THR A 86 1.00 -8.03 11.97
N GLU A 87 1.76 -8.95 11.40
CA GLU A 87 3.19 -9.04 11.68
C GLU A 87 3.93 -7.76 11.27
N ASN A 88 3.63 -7.25 10.08
CA ASN A 88 4.29 -6.04 9.58
C ASN A 88 3.88 -4.79 10.34
N ALA A 89 2.67 -4.75 10.89
CA ALA A 89 2.23 -3.65 11.73
C ALA A 89 2.99 -3.59 13.05
N GLY A 90 3.45 -4.74 13.52
CA GLY A 90 4.29 -4.83 14.72
C GLY A 90 3.60 -4.32 15.98
N GLU A 91 4.39 -3.79 16.89
CA GLU A 91 3.90 -3.27 18.17
C GLU A 91 3.05 -2.02 18.03
N ILE A 92 3.28 -1.24 16.97
CA ILE A 92 2.50 -0.03 16.70
C ILE A 92 1.05 -0.37 16.42
N GLY A 93 0.81 -1.51 15.75
CA GLY A 93 -0.55 -1.98 15.48
C GLY A 93 -1.28 -1.24 14.38
N PHE A 94 -0.60 -0.39 13.63
CA PHE A 94 -1.15 0.29 12.47
C PHE A 94 -0.21 0.12 11.28
N LEU A 95 -0.75 -0.31 10.16
CA LEU A 95 0.03 -0.64 8.97
C LEU A 95 -0.22 0.34 7.85
N ILE A 96 0.85 0.84 7.25
CA ILE A 96 0.79 1.56 5.98
C ILE A 96 1.74 0.84 5.03
N ASP A 97 1.19 0.19 4.01
CA ASP A 97 1.96 -0.42 2.95
C ASP A 97 2.00 0.53 1.76
N ILE A 98 3.18 0.75 1.23
CA ILE A 98 3.39 1.70 0.13
C ILE A 98 3.56 0.92 -1.16
N GLU A 99 2.77 1.31 -2.16
CA GLU A 99 2.88 0.71 -3.48
C GLU A 99 4.23 1.08 -4.13
N LYS A 100 4.74 0.21 -5.00
CA LYS A 100 6.09 0.29 -5.54
C LYS A 100 6.46 1.66 -6.14
N TYR A 101 5.61 2.18 -7.03
CA TYR A 101 5.90 3.46 -7.70
C TYR A 101 5.76 4.64 -6.75
N THR A 102 4.82 4.56 -5.82
CA THR A 102 4.66 5.56 -4.76
C THR A 102 5.91 5.61 -3.90
N ARG A 103 6.44 4.44 -3.53
CA ARG A 103 7.67 4.36 -2.74
C ARG A 103 8.86 4.98 -3.46
N GLU A 104 8.95 4.78 -4.78
CA GLU A 104 10.03 5.36 -5.57
C GLU A 104 10.01 6.88 -5.58
N ARG A 105 8.83 7.47 -5.47
CA ARG A 105 8.67 8.93 -5.39
C ARG A 105 8.86 9.48 -3.99
N PHE A 106 8.76 8.61 -2.98
CA PHE A 106 8.90 8.98 -1.57
C PHE A 106 10.32 8.65 -1.13
N ASP A 107 10.95 9.55 -0.42
CA ASP A 107 12.33 9.37 0.04
C ASP A 107 12.38 8.42 1.23
N GLY A 108 12.14 7.16 0.98
CA GLY A 108 12.16 6.10 1.98
C GLY A 108 12.33 4.77 1.29
N ASN A 109 12.62 3.74 2.06
CA ASN A 109 12.78 2.40 1.53
C ASN A 109 11.53 1.53 1.70
N GLY A 110 10.47 2.10 2.22
CA GLY A 110 9.22 1.38 2.45
C GLY A 110 9.21 0.54 3.72
N ASP A 111 10.28 0.60 4.50
CA ASP A 111 10.40 -0.14 5.76
C ASP A 111 10.55 0.83 6.93
N GLY A 112 10.20 0.35 8.12
CA GLY A 112 10.35 1.11 9.35
C GLY A 112 9.12 1.95 9.65
N VAL A 113 9.31 2.97 10.47
CA VAL A 113 8.21 3.81 10.97
C VAL A 113 8.07 5.06 10.13
N VAL A 114 6.84 5.38 9.78
CA VAL A 114 6.49 6.61 9.06
C VAL A 114 5.53 7.42 9.93
N GLU A 115 5.68 8.75 9.90
CA GLU A 115 4.70 9.64 10.50
C GLU A 115 3.59 9.91 9.48
N TRP A 116 2.36 10.01 9.93
CA TRP A 116 1.24 10.25 9.01
C TRP A 116 0.12 11.06 9.65
N ILE A 117 -0.64 11.72 8.81
CA ILE A 117 -1.87 12.40 9.19
C ILE A 117 -2.89 12.22 8.07
N CYS A 118 -4.14 12.01 8.43
CA CYS A 118 -5.23 11.95 7.47
C CYS A 118 -5.71 13.36 7.17
N LEU A 119 -5.68 13.75 5.89
CA LEU A 119 -6.00 15.12 5.48
C LEU A 119 -7.50 15.38 5.37
N ASP A 120 -8.28 14.34 5.09
CA ASP A 120 -9.72 14.45 4.83
C ASP A 120 -10.56 13.57 5.74
N CYS A 121 -10.02 13.16 6.88
CA CYS A 121 -10.78 12.51 7.94
C CYS A 121 -11.41 13.54 8.87
N GLU A 122 -12.54 13.20 9.39
CA GLU A 122 -13.21 14.03 10.37
C GLU A 122 -13.35 13.33 11.71
#